data_d9100fe5946cff9f4d262ef046c61023
#
_entry.id   d9100fe5946cff9f4d262ef046c61023
#
_cell.length_a   1.000
_cell.length_b   1.000
_cell.length_c   1.000
_cell.angle_alpha   90.00
_cell.angle_beta   90.00
_cell.angle_gamma   90.00
#
_symmetry.space_group_name_H-M   'P 1'
#
loop_
_entity.id
_entity.type
_entity.pdbx_description
1 polymer ?
#
loop_
_entity_poly.entity_id
_entity_poly.type
_entity_poly.pdbx_seq_one_letter_code
_entity_poly.pdbx_strand_id
1 'polypeptide(L)'
;MSSDAGVGTIHLMSNDARNSTDAASIDADVPLDDAVVLLVDDNEQNLELMQAYLDDLPCRTETAMDGVEAMEQVARNRPDLVLLDVMMPRMSGFEVCQKIKSNPDTRDTAIIMVTALNEVPDYERAVESGTDDFLSKPVNKLELITRVTSLLRVALLRKRLGDLLNDGPNASNG
;
A
#
# COMPACT_ATOMS: atom_id res chain seq x y z
N MET A 1 69.43 36.44 -14.47
CA MET A 1 69.54 35.19 -13.71
C MET A 1 68.15 34.84 -13.22
N SER A 2 67.45 34.21 -14.00
CA SER A 2 67.01 32.81 -14.05
C SER A 2 66.56 32.28 -12.71
N SER A 3 65.27 32.02 -12.55
CA SER A 3 64.78 30.65 -12.40
C SER A 3 63.25 30.62 -12.40
N ASP A 4 62.84 29.94 -13.37
CA ASP A 4 61.53 29.36 -13.64
C ASP A 4 61.15 28.32 -12.56
N ALA A 5 59.92 28.34 -12.07
CA ALA A 5 59.35 27.23 -11.34
C ALA A 5 57.89 27.07 -11.76
N GLY A 6 57.69 26.12 -12.63
CA GLY A 6 56.38 25.70 -13.09
C GLY A 6 55.50 25.17 -11.98
N VAL A 7 54.30 25.69 -11.90
CA VAL A 7 53.22 25.17 -11.05
C VAL A 7 52.37 24.22 -11.89
N GLY A 8 52.49 22.95 -11.57
CA GLY A 8 51.69 21.90 -12.18
C GLY A 8 50.23 22.05 -11.80
N THR A 9 49.40 22.23 -12.80
CA THR A 9 47.94 22.17 -12.69
C THR A 9 47.50 20.77 -12.38
N ILE A 10 47.06 20.56 -11.15
CA ILE A 10 46.37 19.30 -10.76
C ILE A 10 44.97 19.39 -11.28
N HIS A 11 44.68 18.59 -12.28
CA HIS A 11 43.34 18.38 -12.82
C HIS A 11 42.56 17.48 -11.85
N LEU A 12 41.78 18.08 -10.94
CA LEU A 12 40.79 17.36 -10.14
C LEU A 12 39.64 17.00 -11.06
N MET A 13 39.64 15.75 -11.48
CA MET A 13 38.47 15.16 -12.10
C MET A 13 37.37 15.04 -11.04
N SER A 14 36.35 15.89 -11.16
CA SER A 14 35.06 15.74 -10.47
C SER A 14 34.37 14.48 -11.01
N ASN A 15 34.41 13.46 -10.21
CA ASN A 15 33.61 12.24 -10.45
C ASN A 15 32.54 12.14 -9.35
N ASP A 16 31.55 13.04 -9.41
CA ASP A 16 30.40 13.01 -8.51
C ASP A 16 29.15 13.55 -9.23
N ALA A 17 28.66 12.76 -10.18
CA ALA A 17 27.35 12.99 -10.75
C ALA A 17 26.74 11.68 -11.30
N ARG A 18 26.73 10.62 -10.50
CA ARG A 18 26.01 9.38 -10.85
C ARG A 18 25.66 8.62 -9.59
N ASN A 19 24.78 9.13 -8.77
CA ASN A 19 24.07 8.29 -7.77
C ASN A 19 22.86 8.96 -7.10
N SER A 20 22.08 9.77 -7.79
CA SER A 20 20.86 10.34 -7.21
C SER A 20 19.60 10.12 -8.07
N THR A 21 19.67 9.28 -9.10
CA THR A 21 18.54 9.10 -10.04
C THR A 21 17.88 7.72 -9.93
N ASP A 22 18.50 6.74 -9.27
CA ASP A 22 17.98 5.37 -9.29
C ASP A 22 16.97 5.03 -8.17
N ALA A 23 16.96 5.77 -7.06
CA ALA A 23 16.02 5.48 -5.97
C ALA A 23 14.59 5.96 -6.24
N ALA A 24 14.44 7.02 -7.03
CA ALA A 24 13.11 7.57 -7.38
C ALA A 24 12.44 6.85 -8.56
N SER A 25 13.20 6.11 -9.36
CA SER A 25 12.69 5.40 -10.55
C SER A 25 12.20 3.98 -10.26
N ILE A 26 12.59 3.37 -9.16
CA ILE A 26 12.12 2.02 -8.77
C ILE A 26 10.65 2.06 -8.31
N ASP A 27 10.23 3.17 -7.72
CA ASP A 27 8.88 3.34 -7.17
C ASP A 27 7.82 3.66 -8.24
N ALA A 28 8.25 4.16 -9.41
CA ALA A 28 7.34 4.56 -10.49
C ALA A 28 6.93 3.41 -11.43
N ASP A 29 7.58 2.23 -11.33
CA ASP A 29 7.50 1.18 -12.35
C ASP A 29 6.66 -0.04 -11.93
N VAL A 30 5.86 0.05 -10.87
CA VAL A 30 4.89 -1.01 -10.52
C VAL A 30 3.53 -0.64 -11.10
N PRO A 31 3.11 -1.26 -12.22
CA PRO A 31 1.78 -1.01 -12.76
C PRO A 31 0.71 -1.48 -11.77
N LEU A 32 -0.36 -0.69 -11.66
CA LEU A 32 -1.49 -0.98 -10.77
C LEU A 32 -2.66 -1.65 -11.50
N ASP A 33 -2.51 -1.96 -12.78
CA ASP A 33 -3.58 -2.44 -13.65
C ASP A 33 -4.24 -3.74 -13.18
N ASP A 34 -3.48 -4.58 -12.50
CA ASP A 34 -3.97 -5.85 -11.95
C ASP A 34 -4.32 -5.75 -10.46
N ALA A 35 -4.15 -4.58 -9.85
CA ALA A 35 -4.41 -4.41 -8.42
C ALA A 35 -5.92 -4.43 -8.13
N VAL A 36 -6.27 -5.04 -7.01
CA VAL A 36 -7.65 -5.12 -6.51
C VAL A 36 -7.75 -4.40 -5.18
N VAL A 37 -8.65 -3.42 -5.12
CA VAL A 37 -8.98 -2.67 -3.91
C VAL A 37 -10.39 -3.00 -3.46
N LEU A 38 -10.55 -3.53 -2.25
CA LEU A 38 -11.85 -3.78 -1.63
C LEU A 38 -12.24 -2.58 -0.77
N LEU A 39 -13.41 -2.00 -1.03
CA LEU A 39 -14.00 -0.91 -0.27
C LEU A 39 -15.06 -1.48 0.67
N VAL A 40 -14.95 -1.20 1.96
CA VAL A 40 -15.86 -1.74 2.99
C VAL A 40 -16.42 -0.60 3.82
N ASP A 41 -17.71 -0.35 3.69
CA ASP A 41 -18.45 0.68 4.44
C ASP A 41 -19.94 0.28 4.44
N ASP A 42 -20.66 0.43 5.55
CA ASP A 42 -22.09 0.12 5.65
C ASP A 42 -22.99 1.19 5.00
N ASN A 43 -22.40 2.29 4.54
CA ASN A 43 -23.07 3.35 3.81
C ASN A 43 -22.71 3.32 2.31
N GLU A 44 -23.68 3.01 1.47
CA GLU A 44 -23.54 2.93 0.01
C GLU A 44 -22.98 4.22 -0.61
N GLN A 45 -23.39 5.39 -0.10
CA GLN A 45 -22.91 6.68 -0.61
C GLN A 45 -21.41 6.89 -0.35
N ASN A 46 -20.88 6.36 0.76
CA ASN A 46 -19.45 6.38 1.03
C ASN A 46 -18.69 5.48 0.05
N LEU A 47 -19.25 4.30 -0.26
CA LEU A 47 -18.67 3.37 -1.24
C LEU A 47 -18.62 4.00 -2.63
N GLU A 48 -19.74 4.58 -3.10
CA GLU A 48 -19.82 5.29 -4.38
C GLU A 48 -18.82 6.44 -4.47
N LEU A 49 -18.69 7.22 -3.39
CA LEU A 49 -17.74 8.34 -3.34
C LEU A 49 -16.28 7.85 -3.43
N MET A 50 -15.93 6.83 -2.67
CA MET A 50 -14.57 6.26 -2.69
C MET A 50 -14.27 5.62 -4.05
N GLN A 51 -15.22 4.91 -4.67
CA GLN A 51 -15.07 4.40 -6.03
C GLN A 51 -14.80 5.52 -7.03
N ALA A 52 -15.62 6.58 -7.03
CA ALA A 52 -15.45 7.73 -7.91
C ALA A 52 -14.09 8.43 -7.72
N TYR A 53 -13.54 8.42 -6.50
CA TYR A 53 -12.21 8.95 -6.25
C TYR A 53 -11.10 8.05 -6.81
N LEU A 54 -11.30 6.74 -6.79
CA LEU A 54 -10.33 5.75 -7.28
C LEU A 54 -10.41 5.48 -8.78
N ASP A 55 -11.45 5.98 -9.49
CA ASP A 55 -11.57 5.85 -10.94
C ASP A 55 -10.40 6.47 -11.72
N ASP A 56 -9.65 7.39 -11.07
CA ASP A 56 -8.43 7.96 -11.64
C ASP A 56 -7.21 6.99 -11.58
N LEU A 57 -7.32 5.89 -10.86
CA LEU A 57 -6.27 4.89 -10.74
C LEU A 57 -6.55 3.66 -11.62
N PRO A 58 -5.55 3.09 -12.27
CA PRO A 58 -5.71 1.89 -13.07
C PRO A 58 -5.79 0.62 -12.20
N CYS A 59 -6.71 0.59 -11.23
CA CYS A 59 -6.96 -0.56 -10.37
C CYS A 59 -8.43 -0.97 -10.42
N ARG A 60 -8.71 -2.22 -10.09
CA ARG A 60 -10.08 -2.70 -9.96
C ARG A 60 -10.59 -2.45 -8.55
N THR A 61 -11.81 -1.94 -8.41
CA THR A 61 -12.48 -1.78 -7.13
C THR A 61 -13.59 -2.81 -6.95
N GLU A 62 -13.73 -3.33 -5.75
CA GLU A 62 -14.82 -4.18 -5.29
C GLU A 62 -15.43 -3.57 -4.02
N THR A 63 -16.67 -3.87 -3.69
CA THR A 63 -17.34 -3.29 -2.53
C THR A 63 -17.94 -4.36 -1.63
N ALA A 64 -17.98 -4.08 -0.31
CA ALA A 64 -18.70 -4.87 0.68
C ALA A 64 -19.43 -3.93 1.65
N MET A 65 -20.66 -4.28 2.02
CA MET A 65 -21.53 -3.47 2.87
C MET A 65 -21.39 -3.78 4.37
N ASP A 66 -20.65 -4.81 4.73
CA ASP A 66 -20.40 -5.18 6.13
C ASP A 66 -19.16 -6.06 6.28
N GLY A 67 -18.76 -6.29 7.54
CA GLY A 67 -17.56 -7.06 7.84
C GLY A 67 -17.63 -8.54 7.46
N VAL A 68 -18.82 -9.15 7.41
CA VAL A 68 -19.00 -10.56 7.01
C VAL A 68 -18.77 -10.68 5.52
N GLU A 69 -19.44 -9.84 4.72
CA GLU A 69 -19.26 -9.79 3.27
C GLU A 69 -17.78 -9.46 2.92
N ALA A 70 -17.18 -8.54 3.65
CA ALA A 70 -15.75 -8.22 3.48
C ALA A 70 -14.85 -9.45 3.67
N MET A 71 -15.07 -10.24 4.71
CA MET A 71 -14.29 -11.45 4.96
C MET A 71 -14.52 -12.52 3.87
N GLU A 72 -15.74 -12.67 3.35
CA GLU A 72 -16.03 -13.57 2.23
C GLU A 72 -15.29 -13.14 0.95
N GLN A 73 -15.28 -11.84 0.65
CA GLN A 73 -14.60 -11.30 -0.51
C GLN A 73 -13.08 -11.41 -0.38
N VAL A 74 -12.52 -11.12 0.79
CA VAL A 74 -11.09 -11.31 1.07
C VAL A 74 -10.67 -12.76 0.84
N ALA A 75 -11.45 -13.72 1.32
CA ALA A 75 -11.16 -15.14 1.14
C ALA A 75 -11.24 -15.59 -0.34
N ARG A 76 -12.17 -15.03 -1.10
CA ARG A 76 -12.41 -15.40 -2.51
C ARG A 76 -11.47 -14.71 -3.48
N ASN A 77 -11.31 -13.39 -3.35
CA ASN A 77 -10.69 -12.52 -4.35
C ASN A 77 -9.28 -12.09 -3.99
N ARG A 78 -8.88 -12.24 -2.70
CA ARG A 78 -7.55 -11.87 -2.18
C ARG A 78 -7.12 -10.46 -2.64
N PRO A 79 -7.85 -9.40 -2.24
CA PRO A 79 -7.52 -8.05 -2.64
C PRO A 79 -6.12 -7.65 -2.16
N ASP A 80 -5.46 -6.79 -2.93
CA ASP A 80 -4.14 -6.27 -2.59
C ASP A 80 -4.22 -5.19 -1.50
N LEU A 81 -5.37 -4.47 -1.43
CA LEU A 81 -5.65 -3.45 -0.43
C LEU A 81 -7.13 -3.44 -0.02
N VAL A 82 -7.40 -3.18 1.25
CA VAL A 82 -8.75 -2.96 1.79
C VAL A 82 -8.85 -1.55 2.38
N LEU A 83 -9.82 -0.76 1.90
CA LEU A 83 -10.28 0.44 2.58
C LEU A 83 -11.44 0.04 3.49
N LEU A 84 -11.28 0.23 4.79
CA LEU A 84 -12.12 -0.40 5.80
C LEU A 84 -12.71 0.62 6.77
N ASP A 85 -14.02 0.82 6.72
CA ASP A 85 -14.71 1.60 7.75
C ASP A 85 -14.63 0.89 9.10
N VAL A 86 -14.39 1.66 10.15
CA VAL A 86 -14.29 1.15 11.51
C VAL A 86 -15.66 0.89 12.13
N MET A 87 -16.61 1.82 11.92
CA MET A 87 -17.90 1.83 12.58
C MET A 87 -18.97 1.11 11.77
N MET A 88 -18.96 -0.22 11.78
CA MET A 88 -19.97 -1.02 11.10
C MET A 88 -20.76 -1.89 12.09
N PRO A 89 -22.07 -2.20 11.82
CA PRO A 89 -22.85 -3.11 12.66
C PRO A 89 -22.33 -4.55 12.52
N ARG A 90 -22.61 -5.38 13.51
CA ARG A 90 -22.29 -6.82 13.58
C ARG A 90 -20.82 -7.15 13.72
N MET A 91 -19.95 -6.61 12.88
CA MET A 91 -18.50 -6.82 12.90
C MET A 91 -17.81 -5.48 12.60
N SER A 92 -17.07 -4.97 13.57
CA SER A 92 -16.32 -3.70 13.42
C SER A 92 -15.13 -3.86 12.46
N GLY A 93 -14.67 -2.74 11.89
CA GLY A 93 -13.47 -2.74 11.07
C GLY A 93 -12.23 -3.22 11.84
N PHE A 94 -12.13 -2.99 13.13
CA PHE A 94 -11.04 -3.54 13.96
C PHE A 94 -11.01 -5.07 13.94
N GLU A 95 -12.19 -5.70 14.08
CA GLU A 95 -12.30 -7.17 14.06
C GLU A 95 -11.99 -7.74 12.68
N VAL A 96 -12.45 -7.09 11.61
CA VAL A 96 -12.12 -7.47 10.22
C VAL A 96 -10.60 -7.38 10.01
N CYS A 97 -9.98 -6.27 10.38
CA CYS A 97 -8.54 -6.06 10.27
C CYS A 97 -7.75 -7.15 11.02
N GLN A 98 -8.09 -7.41 12.27
CA GLN A 98 -7.44 -8.42 13.08
C GLN A 98 -7.55 -9.82 12.46
N LYS A 99 -8.73 -10.18 11.92
CA LYS A 99 -8.94 -11.46 11.22
C LYS A 99 -8.09 -11.59 9.97
N ILE A 100 -8.01 -10.54 9.15
CA ILE A 100 -7.18 -10.52 7.94
C ILE A 100 -5.70 -10.67 8.32
N LYS A 101 -5.22 -9.87 9.29
CA LYS A 101 -3.81 -9.82 9.68
C LYS A 101 -3.33 -11.06 10.45
N SER A 102 -4.22 -11.74 11.15
CA SER A 102 -3.90 -12.99 11.87
C SER A 102 -3.88 -14.24 10.97
N ASN A 103 -4.46 -14.19 9.79
CA ASN A 103 -4.49 -15.32 8.87
C ASN A 103 -3.26 -15.29 7.93
N PRO A 104 -2.41 -16.35 7.91
CA PRO A 104 -1.22 -16.42 7.04
C PRO A 104 -1.51 -16.17 5.56
N ASP A 105 -2.71 -16.55 5.08
CA ASP A 105 -3.07 -16.43 3.66
C ASP A 105 -3.48 -15.01 3.24
N THR A 106 -3.83 -14.15 4.20
CA THR A 106 -4.38 -12.81 3.93
C THR A 106 -3.64 -11.68 4.65
N ARG A 107 -2.73 -11.99 5.56
CA ARG A 107 -2.01 -10.99 6.38
C ARG A 107 -1.22 -9.96 5.57
N ASP A 108 -0.82 -10.30 4.35
CA ASP A 108 -0.06 -9.41 3.46
C ASP A 108 -0.95 -8.41 2.71
N THR A 109 -2.28 -8.56 2.76
CA THR A 109 -3.24 -7.56 2.28
C THR A 109 -3.04 -6.26 3.02
N ALA A 110 -2.81 -5.16 2.30
CA ALA A 110 -2.69 -3.83 2.91
C ALA A 110 -4.07 -3.35 3.41
N ILE A 111 -4.11 -2.69 4.56
CA ILE A 111 -5.35 -2.19 5.15
C ILE A 111 -5.20 -0.71 5.51
N ILE A 112 -6.11 0.11 4.98
CA ILE A 112 -6.30 1.50 5.40
C ILE A 112 -7.64 1.57 6.15
N MET A 113 -7.61 1.96 7.40
CA MET A 113 -8.85 2.25 8.14
C MET A 113 -9.37 3.63 7.79
N VAL A 114 -10.65 3.71 7.46
CA VAL A 114 -11.36 4.96 7.16
C VAL A 114 -12.34 5.22 8.31
N THR A 115 -12.15 6.32 9.06
CA THR A 115 -12.88 6.49 10.31
C THR A 115 -13.17 7.94 10.65
N ALA A 116 -14.31 8.18 11.31
CA ALA A 116 -14.60 9.45 11.97
C ALA A 116 -14.02 9.52 13.39
N LEU A 117 -13.27 8.50 13.84
CA LEU A 117 -12.73 8.42 15.17
C LEU A 117 -11.60 9.45 15.36
N ASN A 118 -11.72 10.26 16.39
CA ASN A 118 -10.79 11.35 16.69
C ASN A 118 -10.17 11.22 18.09
N GLU A 119 -10.42 10.10 18.79
CA GLU A 119 -9.92 9.89 20.14
C GLU A 119 -8.67 9.00 20.14
N VAL A 120 -7.75 9.27 21.08
CA VAL A 120 -6.48 8.51 21.21
C VAL A 120 -6.69 7.00 21.38
N PRO A 121 -7.68 6.52 22.18
CA PRO A 121 -7.91 5.09 22.32
C PRO A 121 -8.29 4.38 21.02
N ASP A 122 -8.89 5.09 20.08
CA ASP A 122 -9.28 4.53 18.79
C ASP A 122 -8.06 4.30 17.89
N TYR A 123 -7.08 5.20 17.92
CA TYR A 123 -5.81 5.02 17.22
C TYR A 123 -5.00 3.87 17.81
N GLU A 124 -4.98 3.71 19.14
CA GLU A 124 -4.29 2.59 19.80
C GLU A 124 -4.91 1.26 19.36
N ARG A 125 -6.22 1.12 19.38
CA ARG A 125 -6.94 -0.08 18.92
C ARG A 125 -6.69 -0.39 17.45
N ALA A 126 -6.59 0.62 16.62
CA ALA A 126 -6.32 0.44 15.21
C ALA A 126 -4.88 -0.06 14.98
N VAL A 127 -3.89 0.51 15.67
CA VAL A 127 -2.50 0.03 15.63
C VAL A 127 -2.43 -1.42 16.12
N GLU A 128 -3.09 -1.75 17.23
CA GLU A 128 -3.15 -3.10 17.77
C GLU A 128 -3.83 -4.10 16.82
N SER A 129 -4.79 -3.66 16.01
CA SER A 129 -5.44 -4.51 15.00
C SER A 129 -4.53 -4.83 13.80
N GLY A 130 -3.40 -4.12 13.66
CA GLY A 130 -2.41 -4.34 12.60
C GLY A 130 -2.67 -3.59 11.30
N THR A 131 -3.45 -2.50 11.33
CA THR A 131 -3.67 -1.65 10.14
C THR A 131 -2.36 -1.06 9.63
N ASP A 132 -2.27 -0.85 8.32
CA ASP A 132 -1.09 -0.25 7.69
C ASP A 132 -1.16 1.28 7.65
N ASP A 133 -2.38 1.87 7.60
CA ASP A 133 -2.58 3.31 7.58
C ASP A 133 -4.02 3.70 7.97
N PHE A 134 -4.28 5.02 8.06
CA PHE A 134 -5.57 5.61 8.43
C PHE A 134 -5.96 6.76 7.51
N LEU A 135 -7.28 6.92 7.34
CA LEU A 135 -7.90 8.09 6.73
C LEU A 135 -9.03 8.59 7.61
N SER A 136 -9.06 9.90 7.86
CA SER A 136 -10.15 10.53 8.60
C SER A 136 -11.33 10.85 7.70
N LYS A 137 -12.56 10.63 8.17
CA LYS A 137 -13.79 11.15 7.52
C LYS A 137 -14.00 12.62 7.90
N PRO A 138 -14.38 13.50 6.97
CA PRO A 138 -14.68 13.25 5.55
C PRO A 138 -13.43 12.96 4.72
N VAL A 139 -13.50 11.95 3.85
CA VAL A 139 -12.36 11.50 3.05
C VAL A 139 -11.96 12.57 2.02
N ASN A 140 -10.69 12.95 2.03
CA ASN A 140 -10.12 13.83 1.01
C ASN A 140 -9.61 13.02 -0.19
N LYS A 141 -10.01 13.39 -1.42
CA LYS A 141 -9.66 12.67 -2.64
C LYS A 141 -8.15 12.54 -2.82
N LEU A 142 -7.39 13.63 -2.68
CA LEU A 142 -5.94 13.62 -2.89
C LEU A 142 -5.23 12.74 -1.84
N GLU A 143 -5.65 12.83 -0.59
CA GLU A 143 -5.10 12.01 0.48
C GLU A 143 -5.38 10.53 0.24
N LEU A 144 -6.62 10.17 -0.12
CA LEU A 144 -7.01 8.81 -0.46
C LEU A 144 -6.15 8.23 -1.59
N ILE A 145 -6.07 8.92 -2.73
CA ILE A 145 -5.28 8.49 -3.89
C ILE A 145 -3.82 8.30 -3.51
N THR A 146 -3.24 9.24 -2.77
CA THR A 146 -1.82 9.18 -2.37
C THR A 146 -1.53 7.95 -1.50
N ARG A 147 -2.34 7.70 -0.48
CA ARG A 147 -2.15 6.57 0.44
C ARG A 147 -2.40 5.24 -0.24
N VAL A 148 -3.50 5.13 -1.01
CA VAL A 148 -3.82 3.91 -1.77
C VAL A 148 -2.71 3.58 -2.75
N THR A 149 -2.24 4.54 -3.53
CA THR A 149 -1.15 4.32 -4.50
C THR A 149 0.13 3.85 -3.82
N SER A 150 0.52 4.48 -2.72
CA SER A 150 1.73 4.12 -1.99
C SER A 150 1.67 2.70 -1.42
N LEU A 151 0.56 2.35 -0.77
CA LEU A 151 0.41 1.02 -0.17
C LEU A 151 0.19 -0.08 -1.21
N LEU A 152 -0.53 0.19 -2.30
CA LEU A 152 -0.65 -0.77 -3.41
C LEU A 152 0.71 -1.11 -4.02
N ARG A 153 1.57 -0.12 -4.25
CA ARG A 153 2.93 -0.37 -4.75
C ARG A 153 3.72 -1.28 -3.82
N VAL A 154 3.67 -1.02 -2.52
CA VAL A 154 4.34 -1.87 -1.52
C VAL A 154 3.77 -3.29 -1.52
N ALA A 155 2.44 -3.44 -1.54
CA ALA A 155 1.78 -4.75 -1.57
C ALA A 155 2.16 -5.55 -2.83
N LEU A 156 2.12 -4.92 -4.00
CA LEU A 156 2.47 -5.55 -5.27
C LEU A 156 3.95 -5.91 -5.37
N LEU A 157 4.85 -5.07 -4.84
CA LEU A 157 6.28 -5.38 -4.75
C LEU A 157 6.53 -6.60 -3.86
N ARG A 158 5.88 -6.68 -2.70
CA ARG A 158 5.98 -7.86 -1.81
C ARG A 158 5.51 -9.13 -2.50
N LYS A 159 4.37 -9.06 -3.21
CA LYS A 159 3.82 -10.18 -3.97
C LYS A 159 4.79 -10.67 -5.05
N ARG A 160 5.35 -9.76 -5.85
CA ARG A 160 6.37 -10.10 -6.87
C ARG A 160 7.63 -10.74 -6.26
N LEU A 161 8.11 -10.22 -5.13
CA LEU A 161 9.25 -10.82 -4.43
C LEU A 161 8.93 -12.23 -3.93
N GLY A 162 7.74 -12.44 -3.40
CA GLY A 162 7.25 -13.76 -2.97
C GLY A 162 7.25 -14.76 -4.12
N ASP A 163 6.71 -14.36 -5.29
CA ASP A 163 6.66 -15.19 -6.49
C ASP A 163 8.07 -15.55 -6.97
N LEU A 164 8.98 -14.59 -7.05
CA LEU A 164 10.37 -14.84 -7.45
C LEU A 164 11.14 -15.78 -6.52
N LEU A 165 10.85 -15.74 -5.21
CA LEU A 165 11.48 -16.62 -4.23
C LEU A 165 10.92 -18.05 -4.28
N ASN A 166 9.64 -18.18 -4.67
CA ASN A 166 8.98 -19.47 -4.81
C ASN A 166 9.29 -20.17 -6.15
N ASP A 167 9.55 -19.39 -7.21
CA ASP A 167 9.94 -19.87 -8.54
C ASP A 167 11.46 -20.15 -8.68
N GLY A 168 12.24 -20.02 -7.61
CA GLY A 168 13.66 -20.37 -7.60
C GLY A 168 13.86 -21.83 -8.03
N PRO A 169 14.92 -22.15 -8.81
CA PRO A 169 15.08 -23.45 -9.46
C PRO A 169 15.06 -24.55 -8.42
N ASN A 170 14.00 -25.35 -8.45
CA ASN A 170 13.92 -26.61 -7.76
C ASN A 170 15.05 -27.47 -8.31
N ALA A 171 16.16 -27.52 -7.57
CA ALA A 171 17.28 -28.36 -7.94
C ALA A 171 16.78 -29.80 -7.97
N SER A 172 16.51 -30.24 -9.20
CA SER A 172 16.36 -31.65 -9.53
C SER A 172 17.69 -32.34 -9.20
N ASN A 173 17.80 -32.88 -7.99
CA ASN A 173 18.75 -33.93 -7.70
C ASN A 173 18.05 -35.25 -7.99
N GLY A 174 18.39 -35.79 -9.17
CA GLY A 174 18.15 -37.17 -9.52
C GLY A 174 19.04 -38.14 -8.73
#